data_54616df679ce170e0583d3d2d3554d06
#
_entry.id   54616df679ce170e0583d3d2d3554d06
#
_cell.length_a   1.000
_cell.length_b   1.000
_cell.length_c   1.000
_cell.angle_alpha   90.00
_cell.angle_beta   90.00
_cell.angle_gamma   90.00
#
_symmetry.space_group_name_H-M   'P 1'
#
loop_
_entity.id
_entity.type
_entity.pdbx_description
1 polymer ?
#
loop_
_entity_poly.entity_id
_entity_poly.type
_entity_poly.pdbx_seq_one_letter_code
_entity_poly.pdbx_strand_id
1 'polypeptide(L)'
;MKKISKLIGASILLIALSIPQSAISAGHSLKVLGWGAKSGPLKSFGVNSEAALRSAVAEINAAGGVRMGDGSMVPMEVISYEDSACKKDEAIAILRKTASTTDAIVGMGTTCSGVCQAMFGVLQKKRGDTSDSGVQMPILADTCIRPGLAKISDWSFRNVPNEITMYDELFKWIRTAYPNVKTFTGGSETDQGHSFITYTAIIVQMAVKHGFEWVGPQVPELGPKVKQGMKELQAAAKSQHWLMGDTNYTVQARKIKKQNADMVIVASHPFSACGFMKEMKRQRIKPKLMVGLTSSASQETLNGCMSAAEGIIIPTGFAPITSEAKKANSIVSKAGGFLDLHSAAAWENAYLVKHAVERTSIMGKPSTLQEDRRKFRNALASITSQNGLIGHLTRDGSTGEASKPYVYVQVVNGKWEVVHDPSS
;
A
#
# COMPACT_ATOMS: atom_id res chain seq x y z
N MET A 1 59.84 -35.14 -52.38
CA MET A 1 60.05 -34.34 -51.14
C MET A 1 58.72 -34.09 -50.49
N LYS A 2 58.39 -34.86 -49.45
CA LYS A 2 57.09 -34.83 -48.72
C LYS A 2 57.21 -33.87 -47.54
N LYS A 3 56.39 -32.80 -47.50
CA LYS A 3 56.24 -31.95 -46.28
C LYS A 3 55.15 -32.52 -45.40
N ILE A 4 55.54 -32.87 -44.16
CA ILE A 4 54.64 -33.31 -43.09
C ILE A 4 54.25 -32.06 -42.30
N SER A 5 53.00 -31.66 -42.34
CA SER A 5 52.44 -30.63 -41.45
C SER A 5 51.92 -31.26 -40.13
N LYS A 6 52.50 -30.85 -39.02
CA LYS A 6 52.04 -31.27 -37.69
C LYS A 6 50.83 -30.41 -37.28
N LEU A 7 49.67 -31.05 -37.09
CA LEU A 7 48.51 -30.46 -36.38
C LEU A 7 48.78 -30.59 -34.87
N ILE A 8 48.85 -29.43 -34.19
CA ILE A 8 48.80 -29.35 -32.73
C ILE A 8 47.33 -29.16 -32.34
N GLY A 9 46.71 -30.18 -31.81
CA GLY A 9 45.37 -30.11 -31.25
C GLY A 9 45.40 -29.50 -29.82
N ALA A 10 44.89 -28.31 -29.66
CA ALA A 10 44.63 -27.70 -28.34
C ALA A 10 43.32 -28.20 -27.79
N SER A 11 43.36 -29.12 -26.82
CA SER A 11 42.17 -29.56 -26.06
C SER A 11 41.83 -28.47 -25.04
N ILE A 12 40.76 -27.73 -25.29
CA ILE A 12 40.17 -26.80 -24.33
C ILE A 12 39.32 -27.63 -23.34
N LEU A 13 39.83 -27.80 -22.13
CA LEU A 13 39.13 -28.43 -21.02
C LEU A 13 38.07 -27.43 -20.48
N LEU A 14 36.81 -27.54 -20.87
CA LEU A 14 35.72 -26.82 -20.29
C LEU A 14 35.46 -27.39 -18.88
N ILE A 15 35.95 -26.73 -17.84
CA ILE A 15 35.56 -26.95 -16.46
C ILE A 15 34.17 -26.34 -16.31
N ALA A 16 33.12 -27.14 -16.40
CA ALA A 16 31.78 -26.75 -16.01
C ALA A 16 31.77 -26.60 -14.48
N LEU A 17 31.82 -25.36 -14.01
CA LEU A 17 31.49 -25.07 -12.61
C LEU A 17 30.01 -25.39 -12.40
N SER A 18 29.72 -26.60 -11.92
CA SER A 18 28.43 -26.93 -11.38
C SER A 18 28.22 -26.17 -10.08
N ILE A 19 27.53 -25.05 -10.16
CA ILE A 19 26.96 -24.38 -8.98
C ILE A 19 25.98 -25.41 -8.40
N PRO A 20 26.13 -25.84 -7.13
CA PRO A 20 25.17 -26.74 -6.53
C PRO A 20 23.81 -26.02 -6.48
N GLN A 21 22.88 -26.46 -7.29
CA GLN A 21 21.49 -26.08 -7.21
C GLN A 21 20.98 -26.70 -5.90
N SER A 22 20.87 -25.89 -4.84
CA SER A 22 20.34 -26.36 -3.56
C SER A 22 18.94 -26.92 -3.82
N ALA A 23 18.78 -28.22 -3.70
CA ALA A 23 17.50 -28.88 -3.90
C ALA A 23 16.53 -28.39 -2.82
N ILE A 24 15.42 -27.79 -3.26
CA ILE A 24 14.33 -27.43 -2.35
C ILE A 24 13.82 -28.72 -1.70
N SER A 25 13.81 -28.77 -0.37
CA SER A 25 13.32 -29.93 0.38
C SER A 25 11.83 -30.14 0.12
N ALA A 26 11.48 -31.23 -0.55
CA ALA A 26 10.10 -31.61 -0.76
C ALA A 26 9.49 -32.08 0.57
N GLY A 27 8.56 -31.32 1.14
CA GLY A 27 7.79 -31.70 2.33
C GLY A 27 7.73 -30.69 3.46
N HIS A 28 8.49 -29.59 3.39
CA HIS A 28 8.44 -28.50 4.36
C HIS A 28 8.42 -27.15 3.64
N SER A 29 7.50 -26.26 4.03
CA SER A 29 7.38 -24.92 3.47
C SER A 29 7.34 -23.86 4.57
N LEU A 30 7.84 -22.67 4.28
CA LEU A 30 7.62 -21.48 5.12
C LEU A 30 6.21 -20.96 4.84
N LYS A 31 5.30 -21.18 5.77
CA LYS A 31 3.89 -20.83 5.59
C LYS A 31 3.60 -19.40 6.00
N VAL A 32 2.93 -18.70 5.10
CA VAL A 32 2.41 -17.34 5.29
C VAL A 32 0.96 -17.30 4.86
N LEU A 33 0.21 -16.32 5.32
CA LEU A 33 -1.17 -16.11 4.88
C LEU A 33 -1.43 -14.63 4.59
N GLY A 34 -2.50 -14.38 3.84
CA GLY A 34 -2.94 -13.04 3.51
C GLY A 34 -4.43 -12.84 3.74
N TRP A 35 -4.83 -11.61 3.79
CA TRP A 35 -6.22 -11.18 3.81
C TRP A 35 -6.36 -9.78 3.21
N GLY A 36 -7.51 -9.54 2.59
CA GLY A 36 -7.82 -8.26 1.97
C GLY A 36 -9.30 -8.17 1.65
N ALA A 37 -9.73 -7.08 1.05
CA ALA A 37 -11.07 -6.96 0.52
C ALA A 37 -11.11 -7.60 -0.88
N LYS A 38 -11.73 -8.78 -1.01
CA LYS A 38 -11.92 -9.49 -2.30
C LYS A 38 -13.38 -9.42 -2.77
N SER A 39 -14.23 -8.76 -2.01
CA SER A 39 -15.63 -8.47 -2.34
C SER A 39 -15.97 -7.01 -2.03
N GLY A 40 -17.15 -6.57 -2.48
CA GLY A 40 -17.61 -5.19 -2.29
C GLY A 40 -16.88 -4.16 -3.15
N PRO A 41 -17.07 -2.86 -2.87
CA PRO A 41 -16.52 -1.74 -3.66
C PRO A 41 -14.99 -1.65 -3.71
N LEU A 42 -14.29 -2.29 -2.78
CA LEU A 42 -12.82 -2.29 -2.68
C LEU A 42 -12.20 -3.64 -3.08
N LYS A 43 -12.96 -4.51 -3.76
CA LYS A 43 -12.52 -5.87 -4.10
C LYS A 43 -11.19 -5.94 -4.88
N SER A 44 -10.95 -4.99 -5.73
CA SER A 44 -9.74 -4.94 -6.57
C SER A 44 -8.46 -4.82 -5.74
N PHE A 45 -8.50 -4.09 -4.62
CA PHE A 45 -7.33 -3.97 -3.76
C PHE A 45 -6.87 -5.33 -3.22
N GLY A 46 -7.80 -6.12 -2.68
CA GLY A 46 -7.46 -7.45 -2.17
C GLY A 46 -7.10 -8.43 -3.28
N VAL A 47 -7.79 -8.39 -4.42
CA VAL A 47 -7.50 -9.25 -5.58
C VAL A 47 -6.11 -8.95 -6.15
N ASN A 48 -5.77 -7.67 -6.32
CA ASN A 48 -4.45 -7.26 -6.82
C ASN A 48 -3.34 -7.55 -5.80
N SER A 49 -3.59 -7.32 -4.50
CA SER A 49 -2.61 -7.66 -3.44
C SER A 49 -2.37 -9.16 -3.37
N GLU A 50 -3.40 -10.01 -3.51
CA GLU A 50 -3.22 -11.46 -3.59
C GLU A 50 -2.40 -11.86 -4.82
N ALA A 51 -2.71 -11.33 -6.00
CA ALA A 51 -1.98 -11.60 -7.22
C ALA A 51 -0.51 -11.19 -7.09
N ALA A 52 -0.22 -10.03 -6.53
CA ALA A 52 1.13 -9.54 -6.30
C ALA A 52 1.90 -10.39 -5.28
N LEU A 53 1.27 -10.75 -4.15
CA LEU A 53 1.86 -11.60 -3.13
C LEU A 53 2.23 -12.97 -3.68
N ARG A 54 1.29 -13.64 -4.37
CA ARG A 54 1.53 -14.96 -4.97
C ARG A 54 2.59 -14.92 -6.07
N SER A 55 2.63 -13.85 -6.86
CA SER A 55 3.64 -13.65 -7.89
C SER A 55 5.04 -13.44 -7.28
N ALA A 56 5.15 -12.65 -6.21
CA ALA A 56 6.41 -12.46 -5.49
C ALA A 56 6.91 -13.76 -4.84
N VAL A 57 6.01 -14.53 -4.25
CA VAL A 57 6.32 -15.85 -3.68
C VAL A 57 6.79 -16.82 -4.76
N ALA A 58 6.18 -16.82 -5.94
CA ALA A 58 6.63 -17.64 -7.07
C ALA A 58 8.04 -17.24 -7.54
N GLU A 59 8.37 -15.94 -7.62
CA GLU A 59 9.71 -15.46 -7.95
C GLU A 59 10.75 -15.87 -6.86
N ILE A 60 10.39 -15.75 -5.58
CA ILE A 60 11.25 -16.18 -4.47
C ILE A 60 11.54 -17.68 -4.57
N ASN A 61 10.52 -18.49 -4.84
CA ASN A 61 10.66 -19.95 -4.97
C ASN A 61 11.48 -20.34 -6.20
N ALA A 62 11.27 -19.67 -7.33
CA ALA A 62 12.08 -19.87 -8.54
C ALA A 62 13.57 -19.51 -8.32
N ALA A 63 13.85 -18.58 -7.40
CA ALA A 63 15.21 -18.21 -7.00
C ALA A 63 15.81 -19.11 -5.91
N GLY A 64 15.16 -20.24 -5.55
CA GLY A 64 15.66 -21.22 -4.58
C GLY A 64 14.96 -21.18 -3.22
N GLY A 65 13.91 -20.36 -3.05
CA GLY A 65 13.12 -20.32 -1.82
C GLY A 65 13.74 -19.48 -0.70
N VAL A 66 13.53 -19.92 0.53
CA VAL A 66 13.93 -19.23 1.76
C VAL A 66 14.84 -20.12 2.59
N ARG A 67 15.96 -19.57 3.07
CA ARG A 67 16.89 -20.27 3.95
C ARG A 67 16.38 -20.23 5.39
N MET A 68 16.18 -21.41 5.97
CA MET A 68 15.73 -21.58 7.35
C MET A 68 16.90 -21.56 8.34
N GLY A 69 16.58 -21.55 9.63
CA GLY A 69 17.57 -21.51 10.71
C GLY A 69 18.48 -22.74 10.82
N ASP A 70 18.09 -23.89 10.25
CA ASP A 70 18.90 -25.08 10.12
C ASP A 70 19.72 -25.14 8.82
N GLY A 71 19.69 -24.09 8.03
CA GLY A 71 20.39 -24.00 6.75
C GLY A 71 19.62 -24.59 5.56
N SER A 72 18.50 -25.26 5.79
CA SER A 72 17.68 -25.83 4.70
C SER A 72 17.07 -24.73 3.83
N MET A 73 16.93 -25.01 2.54
CA MET A 73 16.20 -24.17 1.59
C MET A 73 14.79 -24.73 1.43
N VAL A 74 13.78 -23.92 1.72
CA VAL A 74 12.38 -24.33 1.63
C VAL A 74 11.57 -23.35 0.77
N PRO A 75 10.50 -23.81 0.09
CA PRO A 75 9.60 -22.90 -0.61
C PRO A 75 8.80 -22.07 0.42
N MET A 76 8.49 -20.83 0.06
CA MET A 76 7.45 -20.04 0.74
C MET A 76 6.10 -20.45 0.17
N GLU A 77 5.08 -20.54 1.02
CA GLU A 77 3.72 -20.94 0.65
C GLU A 77 2.69 -19.95 1.20
N VAL A 78 1.86 -19.41 0.32
CA VAL A 78 0.66 -18.64 0.71
C VAL A 78 -0.47 -19.64 0.91
N ILE A 79 -0.65 -20.11 2.16
CA ILE A 79 -1.61 -21.18 2.49
C ILE A 79 -3.07 -20.74 2.35
N SER A 80 -3.37 -19.45 2.55
CA SER A 80 -4.67 -18.86 2.26
C SER A 80 -4.57 -17.37 2.00
N TYR A 81 -5.56 -16.82 1.32
CA TYR A 81 -5.80 -15.38 1.21
C TYR A 81 -7.30 -15.12 1.41
N GLU A 82 -7.65 -14.67 2.61
CA GLU A 82 -9.04 -14.58 3.07
C GLU A 82 -9.68 -13.24 2.67
N ASP A 83 -10.99 -13.25 2.41
CA ASP A 83 -11.76 -12.04 2.13
C ASP A 83 -12.31 -11.44 3.43
N SER A 84 -11.77 -10.30 3.82
CA SER A 84 -12.30 -9.50 4.94
C SER A 84 -13.42 -8.55 4.53
N ALA A 85 -13.74 -8.44 3.25
CA ALA A 85 -14.74 -7.50 2.69
C ALA A 85 -14.60 -6.06 3.21
N CYS A 86 -13.42 -5.66 3.72
CA CYS A 86 -13.19 -4.41 4.44
C CYS A 86 -14.07 -4.24 5.70
N LYS A 87 -14.50 -5.33 6.32
CA LYS A 87 -15.32 -5.36 7.54
C LYS A 87 -14.48 -5.72 8.75
N LYS A 88 -14.63 -4.95 9.84
CA LYS A 88 -13.82 -5.09 11.06
C LYS A 88 -14.01 -6.44 11.74
N ASP A 89 -15.27 -6.84 11.93
CA ASP A 89 -15.60 -8.07 12.66
C ASP A 89 -15.19 -9.32 11.89
N GLU A 90 -15.39 -9.34 10.57
CA GLU A 90 -14.91 -10.40 9.68
C GLU A 90 -13.39 -10.56 9.77
N ALA A 91 -12.67 -9.44 9.70
CA ALA A 91 -11.20 -9.45 9.75
C ALA A 91 -10.68 -9.93 11.13
N ILE A 92 -11.31 -9.53 12.23
CA ILE A 92 -10.96 -10.03 13.57
C ILE A 92 -11.22 -11.53 13.67
N ALA A 93 -12.37 -12.01 13.16
CA ALA A 93 -12.69 -13.43 13.15
C ALA A 93 -11.69 -14.24 12.34
N ILE A 94 -11.32 -13.78 11.13
CA ILE A 94 -10.29 -14.37 10.29
C ILE A 94 -8.94 -14.42 11.02
N LEU A 95 -8.50 -13.30 11.61
CA LEU A 95 -7.24 -13.25 12.35
C LEU A 95 -7.20 -14.28 13.49
N ARG A 96 -8.24 -14.31 14.34
CA ARG A 96 -8.29 -15.25 15.47
C ARG A 96 -8.30 -16.70 15.01
N LYS A 97 -9.12 -17.02 14.00
CA LYS A 97 -9.16 -18.35 13.38
C LYS A 97 -7.80 -18.75 12.86
N THR A 98 -7.22 -17.95 11.96
CA THR A 98 -5.96 -18.28 11.29
C THR A 98 -4.78 -18.34 12.25
N ALA A 99 -4.73 -17.47 13.26
CA ALA A 99 -3.68 -17.49 14.29
C ALA A 99 -3.69 -18.76 15.12
N SER A 100 -4.87 -19.37 15.36
CA SER A 100 -5.03 -20.57 16.19
C SER A 100 -5.03 -21.88 15.41
N THR A 101 -5.42 -21.87 14.13
CA THR A 101 -5.62 -23.12 13.35
C THR A 101 -4.57 -23.34 12.28
N THR A 102 -3.62 -22.41 12.06
CA THR A 102 -2.59 -22.52 11.04
C THR A 102 -1.19 -22.41 11.63
N ASP A 103 -0.21 -22.97 10.93
CA ASP A 103 1.21 -22.83 11.23
C ASP A 103 1.91 -21.71 10.44
N ALA A 104 1.15 -20.73 9.92
CA ALA A 104 1.70 -19.53 9.31
C ALA A 104 2.45 -18.68 10.33
N ILE A 105 3.64 -18.20 9.97
CA ILE A 105 4.46 -17.35 10.85
C ILE A 105 4.02 -15.89 10.85
N VAL A 106 3.33 -15.44 9.82
CA VAL A 106 2.90 -14.05 9.61
C VAL A 106 1.61 -13.98 8.80
N GLY A 107 0.79 -12.99 9.11
CA GLY A 107 -0.31 -12.57 8.25
C GLY A 107 0.05 -11.31 7.48
N MET A 108 -0.24 -11.28 6.17
CA MET A 108 0.01 -10.16 5.28
C MET A 108 -1.29 -9.54 4.77
N GLY A 109 -1.32 -8.24 4.63
CA GLY A 109 -2.53 -7.44 4.38
C GLY A 109 -2.88 -6.71 5.69
N THR A 110 -3.88 -6.04 5.77
CA THR A 110 -5.12 -5.79 5.09
C THR A 110 -5.12 -4.38 4.47
N THR A 111 -6.08 -4.12 3.56
CA THR A 111 -6.10 -2.89 2.77
C THR A 111 -6.79 -1.70 3.44
N CYS A 112 -7.68 -1.92 4.39
CA CYS A 112 -8.55 -0.88 4.96
C CYS A 112 -8.05 -0.40 6.32
N SER A 113 -7.72 0.88 6.45
CA SER A 113 -7.18 1.46 7.70
C SER A 113 -8.06 1.23 8.94
N GLY A 114 -9.39 1.26 8.78
CA GLY A 114 -10.32 0.95 9.87
C GLY A 114 -10.29 -0.52 10.30
N VAL A 115 -10.05 -1.43 9.35
CA VAL A 115 -9.89 -2.87 9.60
C VAL A 115 -8.54 -3.13 10.27
N CYS A 116 -7.45 -2.53 9.79
CA CYS A 116 -6.15 -2.60 10.45
C CYS A 116 -6.23 -2.16 11.92
N GLN A 117 -6.88 -1.03 12.19
CA GLN A 117 -7.05 -0.57 13.57
C GLN A 117 -7.73 -1.62 14.45
N ALA A 118 -8.77 -2.27 13.94
CA ALA A 118 -9.50 -3.30 14.67
C ALA A 118 -8.65 -4.56 14.87
N MET A 119 -7.97 -5.05 13.81
CA MET A 119 -7.10 -6.22 13.88
C MET A 119 -5.90 -5.99 14.82
N PHE A 120 -5.22 -4.85 14.69
CA PHE A 120 -4.10 -4.50 15.57
C PHE A 120 -4.57 -4.29 17.02
N GLY A 121 -5.84 -3.88 17.19
CA GLY A 121 -6.50 -3.73 18.47
C GLY A 121 -6.63 -5.02 19.26
N VAL A 122 -6.69 -6.19 18.63
CA VAL A 122 -6.79 -7.51 19.29
C VAL A 122 -5.47 -8.26 19.40
N LEU A 123 -4.37 -7.70 18.86
CA LEU A 123 -3.03 -8.23 19.08
C LEU A 123 -2.55 -7.91 20.50
N GLN A 124 -1.63 -8.70 21.01
CA GLN A 124 -0.89 -8.37 22.23
C GLN A 124 -0.22 -6.99 22.08
N LYS A 125 -0.45 -6.09 23.04
CA LYS A 125 0.01 -4.70 22.93
C LYS A 125 1.51 -4.58 23.06
N LYS A 126 2.05 -5.18 24.12
CA LYS A 126 3.47 -5.14 24.42
C LYS A 126 4.05 -6.55 24.38
N ARG A 127 5.16 -6.69 23.70
CA ARG A 127 5.90 -7.93 23.63
C ARG A 127 6.33 -8.40 25.03
N GLY A 128 6.01 -9.65 25.34
CA GLY A 128 6.39 -10.27 26.61
C GLY A 128 5.52 -9.92 27.80
N ASP A 129 4.46 -9.12 27.59
CA ASP A 129 3.45 -8.88 28.61
C ASP A 129 2.55 -10.12 28.75
N THR A 130 2.80 -10.92 29.77
CA THR A 130 2.04 -12.14 30.04
C THR A 130 0.63 -11.87 30.61
N SER A 131 0.35 -10.64 31.04
CA SER A 131 -0.98 -10.22 31.49
C SER A 131 -1.90 -9.88 30.30
N ASP A 132 -1.36 -9.61 29.12
CA ASP A 132 -2.08 -9.33 27.90
C ASP A 132 -2.31 -10.63 27.10
N SER A 133 -3.55 -11.10 27.05
CA SER A 133 -4.00 -12.28 26.31
C SER A 133 -4.21 -12.03 24.81
N GLY A 134 -3.78 -10.88 24.27
CA GLY A 134 -3.88 -10.54 22.86
C GLY A 134 -3.17 -11.54 21.94
N VAL A 135 -3.63 -11.61 20.70
CA VAL A 135 -3.11 -12.53 19.69
C VAL A 135 -1.62 -12.25 19.43
N GLN A 136 -0.80 -13.29 19.52
CA GLN A 136 0.64 -13.26 19.23
C GLN A 136 0.92 -13.78 17.81
N MET A 137 0.48 -13.02 16.81
CA MET A 137 0.77 -13.27 15.40
C MET A 137 1.23 -11.97 14.75
N PRO A 138 2.42 -11.94 14.16
CA PRO A 138 2.88 -10.76 13.43
C PRO A 138 1.96 -10.44 12.26
N ILE A 139 1.60 -9.18 12.10
CA ILE A 139 0.88 -8.68 10.94
C ILE A 139 1.75 -7.69 10.19
N LEU A 140 1.97 -7.93 8.91
CA LEU A 140 2.65 -7.03 8.01
C LEU A 140 1.63 -6.49 7.00
N ALA A 141 1.03 -5.34 7.32
CA ALA A 141 0.04 -4.72 6.46
C ALA A 141 0.67 -4.21 5.16
N ASP A 142 -0.01 -4.50 4.05
CA ASP A 142 0.38 -4.04 2.72
C ASP A 142 0.01 -2.56 2.49
N THR A 143 -1.07 -2.11 3.12
CA THR A 143 -1.49 -0.72 3.09
C THR A 143 -1.89 -0.21 4.45
N CYS A 144 -3.16 0.03 4.73
CA CYS A 144 -3.55 0.70 5.97
C CYS A 144 -2.82 2.03 6.15
N ILE A 145 -2.95 2.88 5.16
CA ILE A 145 -2.07 4.04 4.98
C ILE A 145 -2.21 5.13 6.06
N ARG A 146 -3.31 5.12 6.84
CA ARG A 146 -3.49 6.09 7.92
C ARG A 146 -2.31 6.04 8.91
N PRO A 147 -1.63 7.18 9.19
CA PRO A 147 -0.49 7.21 10.10
C PRO A 147 -0.81 6.74 11.51
N GLY A 148 0.17 6.17 12.21
CA GLY A 148 0.09 5.80 13.63
C GLY A 148 -0.53 4.43 13.90
N LEU A 149 -0.94 3.67 12.89
CA LEU A 149 -1.59 2.39 13.10
C LEU A 149 -0.63 1.32 13.64
N ALA A 150 0.63 1.28 13.18
CA ALA A 150 1.60 0.31 13.66
C ALA A 150 1.96 0.49 15.14
N LYS A 151 1.70 1.67 15.73
CA LYS A 151 1.91 1.94 17.17
C LYS A 151 0.91 1.23 18.10
N ILE A 152 -0.15 0.63 17.55
CA ILE A 152 -1.22 0.00 18.34
C ILE A 152 -0.71 -1.26 19.06
N SER A 153 0.21 -2.01 18.43
CA SER A 153 0.75 -3.25 18.96
C SER A 153 2.20 -3.47 18.51
N ASP A 154 3.02 -4.05 19.36
CA ASP A 154 4.37 -4.48 19.01
C ASP A 154 4.38 -5.63 17.98
N TRP A 155 3.24 -6.21 17.62
CA TRP A 155 3.07 -7.26 16.62
C TRP A 155 2.55 -6.75 15.28
N SER A 156 2.34 -5.43 15.15
CA SER A 156 1.82 -4.81 13.94
C SER A 156 2.88 -3.99 13.20
N PHE A 157 2.99 -4.21 11.91
CA PHE A 157 3.93 -3.54 11.01
C PHE A 157 3.21 -3.08 9.75
N ARG A 158 3.70 -2.00 9.15
CA ARG A 158 3.16 -1.47 7.88
C ARG A 158 4.27 -1.28 6.86
N ASN A 159 3.93 -1.38 5.60
CA ASN A 159 4.84 -1.15 4.48
C ASN A 159 4.25 -0.11 3.51
N VAL A 160 4.06 1.11 3.98
CA VAL A 160 3.44 2.21 3.23
C VAL A 160 4.20 3.52 3.43
N PRO A 161 4.14 4.46 2.48
CA PRO A 161 4.71 5.79 2.67
C PRO A 161 3.97 6.56 3.78
N ASN A 162 4.61 7.64 4.27
CA ASN A 162 3.97 8.55 5.21
C ASN A 162 3.08 9.54 4.46
N GLU A 163 1.78 9.40 4.60
CA GLU A 163 0.79 10.21 3.88
C GLU A 163 0.85 11.70 4.23
N ILE A 164 1.25 12.05 5.45
CA ILE A 164 1.44 13.46 5.85
C ILE A 164 2.56 14.09 5.00
N THR A 165 3.70 13.41 4.89
CA THR A 165 4.84 13.88 4.07
C THR A 165 4.47 13.94 2.59
N MET A 166 3.75 12.93 2.09
CA MET A 166 3.32 12.88 0.68
C MET A 166 2.50 14.11 0.28
N TYR A 167 1.51 14.51 1.09
CA TYR A 167 0.67 15.67 0.78
C TYR A 167 1.36 16.99 1.11
N ASP A 168 2.22 17.04 2.12
CA ASP A 168 2.99 18.24 2.42
C ASP A 168 3.88 18.63 1.23
N GLU A 169 4.68 17.69 0.75
CA GLU A 169 5.55 17.92 -0.41
C GLU A 169 4.75 18.08 -1.72
N LEU A 170 3.59 17.39 -1.88
CA LEU A 170 2.72 17.58 -3.03
C LEU A 170 2.25 19.03 -3.14
N PHE A 171 1.70 19.61 -2.08
CA PHE A 171 1.20 20.99 -2.15
C PHE A 171 2.32 22.02 -2.26
N LYS A 172 3.48 21.76 -1.69
CA LYS A 172 4.69 22.54 -1.92
C LYS A 172 5.08 22.54 -3.40
N TRP A 173 5.11 21.37 -4.03
CA TRP A 173 5.38 21.25 -5.47
C TRP A 173 4.30 21.90 -6.34
N ILE A 174 3.00 21.67 -6.05
CA ILE A 174 1.89 22.28 -6.79
C ILE A 174 2.00 23.82 -6.76
N ARG A 175 2.45 24.39 -5.65
CA ARG A 175 2.63 25.84 -5.53
C ARG A 175 3.61 26.41 -6.54
N THR A 176 4.62 25.64 -6.91
CA THR A 176 5.63 26.01 -7.91
C THR A 176 5.21 25.61 -9.32
N ALA A 177 4.74 24.38 -9.49
CA ALA A 177 4.40 23.83 -10.79
C ALA A 177 3.11 24.45 -11.40
N TYR A 178 2.18 24.90 -10.55
CA TYR A 178 0.88 25.46 -10.93
C TYR A 178 0.65 26.85 -10.30
N PRO A 179 1.45 27.87 -10.64
CA PRO A 179 1.43 29.18 -9.95
C PRO A 179 0.09 29.93 -10.07
N ASN A 180 -0.74 29.55 -11.03
CA ASN A 180 -2.07 30.12 -11.26
C ASN A 180 -3.19 29.45 -10.45
N VAL A 181 -2.89 28.40 -9.67
CA VAL A 181 -3.82 27.77 -8.74
C VAL A 181 -3.68 28.48 -7.38
N LYS A 182 -4.77 29.08 -6.90
CA LYS A 182 -4.79 29.89 -5.67
C LYS A 182 -5.79 29.36 -4.66
N THR A 183 -6.98 28.97 -5.14
CA THR A 183 -8.11 28.58 -4.31
C THR A 183 -8.39 27.09 -4.42
N PHE A 184 -8.94 26.51 -3.37
CA PHE A 184 -9.33 25.11 -3.40
C PHE A 184 -10.63 24.84 -2.63
N THR A 185 -11.28 23.78 -3.05
CA THR A 185 -12.41 23.14 -2.38
C THR A 185 -12.32 21.63 -2.60
N GLY A 186 -13.26 20.87 -2.09
CA GLY A 186 -13.31 19.43 -2.35
C GLY A 186 -14.29 18.69 -1.46
N GLY A 187 -14.27 17.39 -1.52
CA GLY A 187 -15.08 16.50 -0.71
C GLY A 187 -14.44 15.13 -0.54
N SER A 188 -15.03 14.34 0.35
CA SER A 188 -14.58 12.98 0.65
C SER A 188 -15.76 12.08 0.99
N GLU A 189 -15.51 10.78 1.05
CA GLU A 189 -16.40 9.84 1.73
C GLU A 189 -16.36 10.08 3.24
N THR A 190 -17.52 10.00 3.91
CA THR A 190 -17.62 10.19 5.36
C THR A 190 -17.68 8.89 6.15
N ASP A 191 -18.04 7.79 5.50
CA ASP A 191 -18.11 6.45 6.09
C ASP A 191 -16.80 5.66 6.00
N GLN A 192 -15.79 6.20 5.29
CA GLN A 192 -14.46 5.61 5.18
C GLN A 192 -13.45 6.40 5.98
N GLY A 193 -12.93 5.78 7.05
CA GLY A 193 -12.01 6.44 7.97
C GLY A 193 -10.71 6.91 7.32
N HIS A 194 -10.22 6.25 6.26
CA HIS A 194 -9.08 6.72 5.49
C HIS A 194 -9.42 8.03 4.76
N SER A 195 -10.39 8.00 3.85
CA SER A 195 -10.78 9.16 3.04
C SER A 195 -11.07 10.40 3.88
N PHE A 196 -11.91 10.24 4.90
CA PHE A 196 -12.39 11.35 5.70
C PHE A 196 -11.31 11.97 6.58
N ILE A 197 -10.53 11.13 7.28
CA ILE A 197 -9.46 11.61 8.17
C ILE A 197 -8.31 12.20 7.34
N THR A 198 -7.90 11.54 6.26
CA THR A 198 -6.86 12.07 5.39
C THR A 198 -7.29 13.39 4.75
N TYR A 199 -8.54 13.49 4.30
CA TYR A 199 -9.04 14.76 3.76
C TYR A 199 -8.98 15.88 4.78
N THR A 200 -9.60 15.69 5.95
CA THR A 200 -9.79 16.76 6.94
C THR A 200 -8.54 17.07 7.75
N ALA A 201 -7.77 16.05 8.13
CA ALA A 201 -6.63 16.21 9.03
C ALA A 201 -5.28 16.33 8.29
N ILE A 202 -5.22 15.98 7.00
CA ILE A 202 -3.97 16.03 6.23
C ILE A 202 -4.12 16.93 5.02
N ILE A 203 -4.95 16.56 4.03
CA ILE A 203 -4.99 17.24 2.72
C ILE A 203 -5.36 18.71 2.86
N VAL A 204 -6.48 19.02 3.53
CA VAL A 204 -6.92 20.41 3.74
C VAL A 204 -5.87 21.22 4.51
N GLN A 205 -5.27 20.62 5.56
CA GLN A 205 -4.25 21.26 6.38
C GLN A 205 -2.99 21.60 5.57
N MET A 206 -2.52 20.64 4.75
CA MET A 206 -1.30 20.84 3.96
C MET A 206 -1.56 21.86 2.82
N ALA A 207 -2.73 21.85 2.21
CA ALA A 207 -3.09 22.87 1.22
C ALA A 207 -3.07 24.27 1.83
N VAL A 208 -3.68 24.46 2.99
CA VAL A 208 -3.66 25.77 3.72
C VAL A 208 -2.24 26.13 4.14
N LYS A 209 -1.46 25.19 4.69
CA LYS A 209 -0.05 25.41 5.06
C LYS A 209 0.79 25.98 3.92
N HIS A 210 0.53 25.52 2.68
CA HIS A 210 1.23 25.97 1.47
C HIS A 210 0.53 27.16 0.78
N GLY A 211 -0.37 27.87 1.47
CA GLY A 211 -0.94 29.14 1.04
C GLY A 211 -2.04 29.03 -0.03
N PHE A 212 -2.72 27.89 -0.12
CA PHE A 212 -3.95 27.77 -0.89
C PHE A 212 -5.14 28.22 -0.03
N GLU A 213 -6.04 29.01 -0.63
CA GLU A 213 -7.21 29.55 0.06
C GLU A 213 -8.38 28.56 -0.04
N TRP A 214 -8.98 28.24 1.11
CA TRP A 214 -10.19 27.42 1.16
C TRP A 214 -11.45 28.25 0.81
N VAL A 215 -12.15 27.86 -0.24
CA VAL A 215 -13.42 28.50 -0.68
C VAL A 215 -14.62 27.56 -0.54
N GLY A 216 -14.46 26.44 0.16
CA GLY A 216 -15.54 25.51 0.50
C GLY A 216 -16.49 26.08 1.56
N PRO A 217 -17.38 25.23 2.13
CA PRO A 217 -18.26 25.65 3.20
C PRO A 217 -17.47 26.33 4.34
N GLN A 218 -17.95 27.47 4.76
CA GLN A 218 -17.27 28.21 5.84
C GLN A 218 -17.35 27.43 7.13
N VAL A 219 -16.19 27.14 7.68
CA VAL A 219 -16.03 26.62 9.02
C VAL A 219 -15.26 27.70 9.78
N PRO A 220 -15.78 28.22 10.87
CA PRO A 220 -15.19 29.39 11.54
C PRO A 220 -13.72 29.27 11.91
N GLU A 221 -13.13 28.09 11.80
CA GLU A 221 -11.80 27.76 12.31
C GLU A 221 -10.90 26.97 11.34
N LEU A 222 -11.15 27.03 10.02
CA LEU A 222 -10.22 26.52 9.01
C LEU A 222 -9.01 27.45 8.85
N GLY A 223 -8.26 27.60 9.94
CA GLY A 223 -6.93 28.19 9.95
C GLY A 223 -5.94 27.22 10.60
N PRO A 224 -4.69 27.60 10.84
CA PRO A 224 -3.68 26.76 11.50
C PRO A 224 -4.07 26.23 12.88
N LYS A 225 -5.24 26.59 13.42
CA LYS A 225 -5.81 26.13 14.70
C LYS A 225 -6.81 24.95 14.59
N VAL A 226 -6.96 24.34 13.45
CA VAL A 226 -7.98 23.29 13.14
C VAL A 226 -7.89 22.02 14.01
N LYS A 227 -7.01 21.90 14.97
CA LYS A 227 -7.01 20.77 15.91
C LYS A 227 -8.30 20.60 16.72
N GLN A 228 -9.16 21.62 16.79
CA GLN A 228 -10.41 21.59 17.58
C GLN A 228 -11.67 21.38 16.75
N GLY A 229 -11.62 21.56 15.45
CA GLY A 229 -12.80 21.61 14.58
C GLY A 229 -13.21 20.31 13.89
N MET A 230 -12.84 19.11 14.38
CA MET A 230 -13.27 17.85 13.73
C MET A 230 -14.78 17.68 13.70
N LYS A 231 -15.53 18.14 14.72
CA LYS A 231 -17.00 18.07 14.74
C LYS A 231 -17.62 19.13 13.83
N GLU A 232 -17.06 20.32 13.82
CA GLU A 232 -17.50 21.42 12.97
C GLU A 232 -17.17 21.15 11.49
N LEU A 233 -15.96 20.63 11.22
CA LEU A 233 -15.58 20.12 9.90
C LEU A 233 -16.51 18.99 9.46
N GLN A 234 -16.85 18.06 10.32
CA GLN A 234 -17.81 16.99 10.02
C GLN A 234 -19.20 17.53 9.75
N ALA A 235 -19.64 18.53 10.50
CA ALA A 235 -20.95 19.16 10.31
C ALA A 235 -21.01 19.98 8.98
N ALA A 236 -20.00 20.78 8.69
CA ALA A 236 -19.87 21.52 7.44
C ALA A 236 -19.67 20.56 6.25
N ALA A 237 -18.91 19.51 6.48
CA ALA A 237 -18.63 18.45 5.56
C ALA A 237 -19.87 17.71 5.05
N LYS A 238 -20.86 17.45 5.92
CA LYS A 238 -22.11 16.76 5.55
C LYS A 238 -22.85 17.38 4.35
N SER A 239 -22.62 18.64 4.07
CA SER A 239 -23.29 19.32 2.95
C SER A 239 -22.62 19.12 1.59
N GLN A 240 -21.39 18.65 1.54
CA GLN A 240 -20.56 18.56 0.33
C GLN A 240 -19.89 17.19 0.15
N HIS A 241 -20.03 16.33 1.15
CA HIS A 241 -19.48 15.00 1.16
C HIS A 241 -20.52 13.94 0.77
N TRP A 242 -20.09 12.69 0.67
CA TRP A 242 -20.88 11.53 0.26
C TRP A 242 -20.50 10.27 1.04
N LEU A 243 -21.27 9.22 0.86
CA LEU A 243 -20.92 7.87 1.30
C LEU A 243 -20.25 7.10 0.16
N MET A 244 -19.41 6.13 0.46
CA MET A 244 -18.75 5.32 -0.57
C MET A 244 -19.74 4.61 -1.49
N GLY A 245 -20.91 4.21 -0.97
CA GLY A 245 -21.97 3.56 -1.75
C GLY A 245 -22.91 4.49 -2.51
N ASP A 246 -22.72 5.81 -2.44
CA ASP A 246 -23.60 6.74 -3.13
C ASP A 246 -23.46 6.62 -4.65
N THR A 247 -24.60 6.82 -5.35
CA THR A 247 -24.69 6.79 -6.81
C THR A 247 -25.10 8.14 -7.41
N ASN A 248 -25.47 9.12 -6.56
CA ASN A 248 -25.89 10.44 -6.96
C ASN A 248 -25.09 11.54 -6.27
N TYR A 249 -24.36 12.32 -7.04
CA TYR A 249 -23.47 13.38 -6.58
C TYR A 249 -23.90 14.77 -7.03
N THR A 250 -25.13 14.90 -7.53
CA THR A 250 -25.64 16.14 -8.17
C THR A 250 -25.58 17.34 -7.22
N VAL A 251 -25.95 17.14 -5.95
CA VAL A 251 -25.97 18.23 -4.96
C VAL A 251 -24.55 18.68 -4.61
N GLN A 252 -23.66 17.74 -4.37
CA GLN A 252 -22.26 18.01 -4.02
C GLN A 252 -21.54 18.73 -5.16
N ALA A 253 -21.67 18.23 -6.39
CA ALA A 253 -21.09 18.84 -7.57
C ALA A 253 -21.64 20.27 -7.81
N ARG A 254 -22.96 20.50 -7.61
CA ARG A 254 -23.55 21.83 -7.73
C ARG A 254 -22.97 22.83 -6.72
N LYS A 255 -22.70 22.38 -5.49
CA LYS A 255 -22.08 23.22 -4.47
C LYS A 255 -20.64 23.58 -4.84
N ILE A 256 -19.84 22.60 -5.28
CA ILE A 256 -18.48 22.83 -5.76
C ILE A 256 -18.46 23.77 -6.95
N LYS A 257 -19.40 23.63 -7.90
CA LYS A 257 -19.54 24.56 -9.02
C LYS A 257 -19.72 26.01 -8.58
N LYS A 258 -20.56 26.27 -7.58
CA LYS A 258 -20.78 27.61 -7.03
C LYS A 258 -19.56 28.24 -6.39
N GLN A 259 -18.69 27.41 -5.81
CA GLN A 259 -17.46 27.85 -5.16
C GLN A 259 -16.37 28.27 -6.15
N ASN A 260 -16.43 27.77 -7.38
CA ASN A 260 -15.57 28.14 -8.51
C ASN A 260 -14.06 28.14 -8.15
N ALA A 261 -13.62 27.13 -7.41
CA ALA A 261 -12.23 26.99 -6.98
C ALA A 261 -11.32 26.62 -8.15
N ASP A 262 -10.06 27.08 -8.08
CA ASP A 262 -9.01 26.68 -9.02
C ASP A 262 -8.67 25.19 -8.93
N MET A 263 -8.68 24.64 -7.73
CA MET A 263 -8.37 23.24 -7.45
C MET A 263 -9.52 22.54 -6.74
N VAL A 264 -9.85 21.33 -7.20
CA VAL A 264 -10.85 20.46 -6.54
C VAL A 264 -10.16 19.21 -6.00
N ILE A 265 -10.32 18.97 -4.70
CA ILE A 265 -9.83 17.77 -4.03
C ILE A 265 -10.93 16.71 -4.03
N VAL A 266 -10.61 15.52 -4.54
CA VAL A 266 -11.49 14.34 -4.60
C VAL A 266 -10.90 13.27 -3.70
N ALA A 267 -11.14 13.39 -2.40
CA ALA A 267 -10.55 12.51 -1.39
C ALA A 267 -11.41 11.26 -1.16
N SER A 268 -11.50 10.42 -2.17
CA SER A 268 -12.37 9.23 -2.18
C SER A 268 -11.68 8.04 -2.81
N HIS A 269 -12.17 6.84 -2.49
CA HIS A 269 -11.78 5.62 -3.16
C HIS A 269 -12.33 5.57 -4.60
N PRO A 270 -11.77 4.77 -5.51
CA PRO A 270 -12.05 4.82 -6.95
C PRO A 270 -13.53 4.80 -7.30
N PHE A 271 -14.33 3.97 -6.64
CA PHE A 271 -15.75 3.82 -6.95
C PHE A 271 -16.51 5.15 -6.85
N SER A 272 -16.47 5.78 -5.68
CA SER A 272 -17.20 7.04 -5.44
C SER A 272 -16.48 8.24 -6.05
N ALA A 273 -15.14 8.24 -6.11
CA ALA A 273 -14.38 9.26 -6.82
C ALA A 273 -14.81 9.36 -8.29
N CYS A 274 -14.97 8.20 -8.97
CA CYS A 274 -15.42 8.17 -10.35
C CYS A 274 -16.86 8.67 -10.53
N GLY A 275 -17.75 8.30 -9.63
CA GLY A 275 -19.13 8.80 -9.64
C GLY A 275 -19.17 10.33 -9.53
N PHE A 276 -18.42 10.87 -8.58
CA PHE A 276 -18.34 12.32 -8.36
C PHE A 276 -17.66 13.05 -9.53
N MET A 277 -16.52 12.57 -10.05
CA MET A 277 -15.84 13.21 -11.18
C MET A 277 -16.67 13.16 -12.48
N LYS A 278 -17.39 12.07 -12.74
CA LYS A 278 -18.35 12.00 -13.87
C LYS A 278 -19.46 13.03 -13.72
N GLU A 279 -19.96 13.22 -12.52
CA GLU A 279 -20.98 14.24 -12.25
C GLU A 279 -20.43 15.65 -12.41
N MET A 280 -19.20 15.91 -11.95
CA MET A 280 -18.52 17.19 -12.22
C MET A 280 -18.44 17.46 -13.72
N LYS A 281 -18.03 16.47 -14.51
CA LYS A 281 -17.96 16.57 -15.97
C LYS A 281 -19.33 16.83 -16.60
N ARG A 282 -20.38 16.12 -16.15
CA ARG A 282 -21.77 16.32 -16.60
C ARG A 282 -22.25 17.75 -16.32
N GLN A 283 -21.88 18.34 -15.18
CA GLN A 283 -22.20 19.71 -14.82
C GLN A 283 -21.23 20.76 -15.42
N ARG A 284 -20.27 20.32 -16.27
CA ARG A 284 -19.27 21.19 -16.91
C ARG A 284 -18.41 21.96 -15.89
N ILE A 285 -18.07 21.31 -14.79
CA ILE A 285 -17.12 21.84 -13.80
C ILE A 285 -15.71 21.50 -14.30
N LYS A 286 -14.89 22.52 -14.49
CA LYS A 286 -13.53 22.41 -15.05
C LYS A 286 -12.56 23.17 -14.16
N PRO A 287 -12.12 22.59 -13.02
CA PRO A 287 -11.06 23.21 -12.24
C PRO A 287 -9.75 23.22 -13.03
N LYS A 288 -8.82 24.11 -12.68
CA LYS A 288 -7.46 24.11 -13.26
C LYS A 288 -6.68 22.86 -12.85
N LEU A 289 -7.01 22.29 -11.68
CA LEU A 289 -6.37 21.11 -11.14
C LEU A 289 -7.34 20.26 -10.32
N MET A 290 -7.18 18.93 -10.39
CA MET A 290 -7.78 17.99 -9.45
C MET A 290 -6.67 17.28 -8.66
N VAL A 291 -6.90 17.06 -7.36
CA VAL A 291 -6.03 16.27 -6.49
C VAL A 291 -6.84 15.15 -5.88
N GLY A 292 -6.32 13.92 -5.98
CA GLY A 292 -7.02 12.73 -5.51
C GLY A 292 -6.44 12.15 -4.21
N LEU A 293 -7.13 11.14 -3.69
CA LEU A 293 -6.68 10.33 -2.55
C LEU A 293 -5.63 9.31 -3.01
N THR A 294 -4.61 9.06 -2.21
CA THR A 294 -3.52 8.11 -2.51
C THR A 294 -4.00 6.75 -3.00
N SER A 295 -5.06 6.20 -2.41
CA SER A 295 -5.66 4.93 -2.82
C SER A 295 -6.36 4.96 -4.18
N SER A 296 -6.58 6.13 -4.76
CA SER A 296 -7.21 6.28 -6.08
C SER A 296 -6.22 6.25 -7.24
N ALA A 297 -4.91 6.13 -6.99
CA ALA A 297 -3.92 5.83 -8.04
C ALA A 297 -3.99 4.34 -8.42
N SER A 298 -5.07 3.92 -9.05
CA SER A 298 -5.40 2.51 -9.32
C SER A 298 -5.94 2.30 -10.73
N GLN A 299 -6.02 1.03 -11.15
CA GLN A 299 -6.63 0.65 -12.44
C GLN A 299 -8.14 0.95 -12.46
N GLU A 300 -8.82 0.83 -11.30
CA GLU A 300 -10.25 1.13 -11.19
C GLU A 300 -10.55 2.59 -11.50
N THR A 301 -9.66 3.50 -11.12
CA THR A 301 -9.80 4.92 -11.47
C THR A 301 -9.73 5.11 -12.98
N LEU A 302 -8.78 4.49 -13.67
CA LEU A 302 -8.69 4.58 -15.13
C LEU A 302 -9.94 3.98 -15.80
N ASN A 303 -10.31 2.76 -15.42
CA ASN A 303 -11.43 2.03 -16.00
C ASN A 303 -12.79 2.64 -15.63
N GLY A 304 -12.95 3.02 -14.37
CA GLY A 304 -14.22 3.52 -13.83
C GLY A 304 -14.49 4.97 -14.16
N CYS A 305 -13.50 5.85 -14.06
CA CYS A 305 -13.68 7.30 -14.29
C CYS A 305 -13.58 7.67 -15.76
N MET A 306 -12.81 6.90 -16.56
CA MET A 306 -12.54 7.24 -17.96
C MET A 306 -12.02 8.68 -18.10
N SER A 307 -12.48 9.42 -19.08
CA SER A 307 -12.10 10.82 -19.33
C SER A 307 -12.54 11.81 -18.24
N ALA A 308 -13.24 11.37 -17.19
CA ALA A 308 -13.57 12.24 -16.07
C ALA A 308 -12.40 12.38 -15.07
N ALA A 309 -11.46 11.45 -15.10
CA ALA A 309 -10.24 11.51 -14.28
C ALA A 309 -9.08 12.27 -14.95
N GLU A 310 -9.24 12.69 -16.20
CA GLU A 310 -8.17 13.36 -16.93
C GLU A 310 -7.63 14.56 -16.16
N GLY A 311 -6.31 14.63 -15.98
CA GLY A 311 -5.63 15.71 -15.28
C GLY A 311 -5.57 15.58 -13.76
N ILE A 312 -6.19 14.56 -13.13
CA ILE A 312 -6.09 14.39 -11.68
C ILE A 312 -4.66 14.00 -11.28
N ILE A 313 -4.12 14.64 -10.25
CA ILE A 313 -2.82 14.33 -9.65
C ILE A 313 -3.02 13.60 -8.34
N ILE A 314 -2.27 12.52 -8.14
CA ILE A 314 -2.35 11.68 -6.94
C ILE A 314 -0.93 11.32 -6.48
N PRO A 315 -0.58 11.54 -5.20
CA PRO A 315 0.66 10.98 -4.64
C PRO A 315 0.47 9.48 -4.41
N THR A 316 1.45 8.67 -4.82
CA THR A 316 1.38 7.21 -4.70
C THR A 316 2.73 6.60 -4.34
N GLY A 317 2.71 5.52 -3.57
CA GLY A 317 3.91 4.77 -3.18
C GLY A 317 4.38 3.77 -4.23
N PHE A 318 3.85 3.82 -5.45
CA PHE A 318 4.30 2.97 -6.55
C PHE A 318 4.07 3.61 -7.92
N ALA A 319 5.10 3.50 -8.76
CA ALA A 319 5.02 3.60 -10.21
C ALA A 319 6.17 2.77 -10.82
N PRO A 320 6.05 2.27 -12.07
CA PRO A 320 7.08 1.43 -12.69
C PRO A 320 8.26 2.26 -13.21
N ILE A 321 8.96 2.97 -12.31
CA ILE A 321 10.07 3.89 -12.64
C ILE A 321 11.44 3.19 -12.63
N THR A 322 11.64 2.19 -11.78
CA THR A 322 12.88 1.40 -11.71
C THR A 322 12.82 0.13 -12.56
N SER A 323 13.94 -0.54 -12.78
CA SER A 323 14.01 -1.86 -13.45
C SER A 323 13.22 -2.92 -12.68
N GLU A 324 13.37 -2.92 -11.35
CA GLU A 324 12.70 -3.84 -10.43
C GLU A 324 11.18 -3.61 -10.44
N ALA A 325 10.74 -2.35 -10.38
CA ALA A 325 9.32 -2.00 -10.45
C ALA A 325 8.70 -2.38 -11.81
N LYS A 326 9.42 -2.16 -12.92
CA LYS A 326 8.97 -2.58 -14.26
C LYS A 326 8.86 -4.10 -14.38
N LYS A 327 9.85 -4.84 -13.85
CA LYS A 327 9.84 -6.31 -13.81
C LYS A 327 8.65 -6.81 -13.01
N ALA A 328 8.47 -6.36 -11.77
CA ALA A 328 7.37 -6.74 -10.90
C ALA A 328 6.01 -6.43 -11.55
N ASN A 329 5.85 -5.22 -12.11
CA ASN A 329 4.63 -4.81 -12.81
C ASN A 329 4.31 -5.75 -13.99
N SER A 330 5.32 -6.13 -14.78
CA SER A 330 5.13 -7.08 -15.89
C SER A 330 4.68 -8.46 -15.41
N ILE A 331 5.27 -8.98 -14.33
CA ILE A 331 4.95 -10.30 -13.78
C ILE A 331 3.51 -10.30 -13.25
N VAL A 332 3.14 -9.32 -12.43
CA VAL A 332 1.80 -9.22 -11.83
C VAL A 332 0.74 -9.00 -12.89
N SER A 333 1.02 -8.20 -13.92
CA SER A 333 0.08 -7.99 -15.05
C SER A 333 -0.17 -9.28 -15.82
N LYS A 334 0.87 -10.10 -16.06
CA LYS A 334 0.71 -11.43 -16.69
C LYS A 334 -0.12 -12.40 -15.85
N ALA A 335 -0.09 -12.24 -14.53
CA ALA A 335 -0.93 -12.99 -13.59
C ALA A 335 -2.36 -12.44 -13.45
N GLY A 336 -2.72 -11.43 -14.25
CA GLY A 336 -4.05 -10.80 -14.24
C GLY A 336 -4.28 -9.78 -13.15
N GLY A 337 -3.22 -9.38 -12.41
CA GLY A 337 -3.27 -8.34 -11.41
C GLY A 337 -2.80 -6.97 -11.93
N PHE A 338 -2.85 -5.99 -11.07
CA PHE A 338 -2.34 -4.64 -11.30
C PHE A 338 -1.50 -4.19 -10.10
N LEU A 339 -0.32 -3.62 -10.36
CA LEU A 339 0.48 -3.00 -9.30
C LEU A 339 0.06 -1.53 -9.10
N ASP A 340 -0.40 -1.26 -7.91
CA ASP A 340 -0.62 0.05 -7.34
C ASP A 340 0.09 0.16 -5.98
N LEU A 341 -0.18 1.22 -5.22
CA LEU A 341 0.34 1.39 -3.86
C LEU A 341 0.15 0.14 -2.96
N HIS A 342 -1.03 -0.52 -3.07
CA HIS A 342 -1.42 -1.63 -2.20
C HIS A 342 -0.72 -2.93 -2.59
N SER A 343 -0.86 -3.30 -3.83
CA SER A 343 -0.33 -4.54 -4.37
C SER A 343 1.20 -4.52 -4.50
N ALA A 344 1.81 -3.36 -4.73
CA ALA A 344 3.26 -3.21 -4.67
C ALA A 344 3.80 -3.46 -3.26
N ALA A 345 3.11 -2.96 -2.23
CA ALA A 345 3.46 -3.25 -0.85
C ALA A 345 3.29 -4.75 -0.50
N ALA A 346 2.26 -5.41 -1.04
CA ALA A 346 2.08 -6.86 -0.88
C ALA A 346 3.22 -7.66 -1.54
N TRP A 347 3.68 -7.26 -2.72
CA TRP A 347 4.88 -7.81 -3.36
C TRP A 347 6.12 -7.65 -2.48
N GLU A 348 6.41 -6.45 -2.01
CA GLU A 348 7.55 -6.15 -1.16
C GLU A 348 7.50 -6.88 0.19
N ASN A 349 6.30 -7.10 0.74
CA ASN A 349 6.11 -7.83 1.98
C ASN A 349 6.61 -9.28 1.89
N ALA A 350 6.47 -9.97 0.75
CA ALA A 350 7.03 -11.30 0.57
C ALA A 350 8.56 -11.30 0.70
N TYR A 351 9.23 -10.31 0.14
CA TYR A 351 10.69 -10.14 0.27
C TYR A 351 11.11 -9.72 1.67
N LEU A 352 10.31 -8.89 2.36
CA LEU A 352 10.52 -8.58 3.78
C LEU A 352 10.46 -9.84 4.65
N VAL A 353 9.48 -10.71 4.40
CA VAL A 353 9.35 -11.98 5.10
C VAL A 353 10.59 -12.86 4.86
N LYS A 354 11.00 -13.06 3.61
CA LYS A 354 12.23 -13.80 3.28
C LYS A 354 13.42 -13.22 4.02
N HIS A 355 13.63 -11.91 3.93
CA HIS A 355 14.76 -11.24 4.54
C HIS A 355 14.78 -11.35 6.08
N ALA A 356 13.60 -11.25 6.74
CA ALA A 356 13.49 -11.42 8.19
C ALA A 356 13.79 -12.86 8.62
N VAL A 357 13.30 -13.86 7.89
CA VAL A 357 13.52 -15.28 8.20
C VAL A 357 14.99 -15.66 8.05
N GLU A 358 15.62 -15.26 6.95
CA GLU A 358 17.03 -15.63 6.65
C GLU A 358 18.07 -15.02 7.60
N ARG A 359 17.66 -14.03 8.42
CA ARG A 359 18.50 -13.41 9.44
C ARG A 359 18.36 -14.04 10.83
N THR A 360 17.52 -15.06 10.96
CA THR A 360 17.17 -15.63 12.26
C THR A 360 17.23 -17.15 12.25
N SER A 361 17.15 -17.75 13.43
CA SER A 361 17.05 -19.18 13.60
C SER A 361 15.60 -19.70 13.58
N ILE A 362 14.79 -19.21 12.64
CA ILE A 362 13.41 -19.67 12.45
C ILE A 362 13.44 -21.03 11.78
N MET A 363 12.69 -21.99 12.36
CA MET A 363 12.64 -23.36 11.89
C MET A 363 11.43 -23.66 11.00
N GLY A 364 10.36 -22.89 11.12
CA GLY A 364 9.11 -23.05 10.35
C GLY A 364 8.34 -24.33 10.66
N LYS A 365 8.57 -24.97 11.82
CA LYS A 365 7.94 -26.23 12.22
C LYS A 365 6.73 -25.96 13.13
N PRO A 366 5.67 -26.78 13.09
CA PRO A 366 4.52 -26.60 13.99
C PRO A 366 4.92 -26.59 15.47
N SER A 367 5.92 -27.40 15.87
CA SER A 367 6.41 -27.46 17.25
C SER A 367 7.15 -26.22 17.73
N THR A 368 7.65 -25.38 16.81
CA THR A 368 8.39 -24.15 17.14
C THR A 368 7.58 -22.88 16.82
N LEU A 369 6.34 -23.02 16.36
CA LEU A 369 5.55 -21.94 15.77
C LEU A 369 5.49 -20.66 16.62
N GLN A 370 5.20 -20.79 17.92
CA GLN A 370 5.06 -19.59 18.78
C GLN A 370 6.42 -18.90 19.02
N GLU A 371 7.48 -19.66 19.09
CA GLU A 371 8.84 -19.11 19.18
C GLU A 371 9.25 -18.49 17.85
N ASP A 372 8.98 -19.14 16.74
CA ASP A 372 9.26 -18.64 15.40
C ASP A 372 8.51 -17.34 15.10
N ARG A 373 7.24 -17.21 15.49
CA ARG A 373 6.46 -15.96 15.40
C ARG A 373 7.14 -14.83 16.21
N ARG A 374 7.65 -15.13 17.42
CA ARG A 374 8.38 -14.14 18.23
C ARG A 374 9.71 -13.75 17.60
N LYS A 375 10.48 -14.71 17.10
CA LYS A 375 11.73 -14.47 16.38
C LYS A 375 11.49 -13.63 15.13
N PHE A 376 10.49 -14.00 14.34
CA PHE A 376 10.09 -13.26 13.14
C PHE A 376 9.68 -11.81 13.46
N ARG A 377 8.82 -11.62 14.47
CA ARG A 377 8.43 -10.29 14.94
C ARG A 377 9.66 -9.44 15.31
N ASN A 378 10.62 -10.03 16.05
CA ASN A 378 11.83 -9.33 16.47
C ASN A 378 12.74 -8.99 15.27
N ALA A 379 12.91 -9.94 14.36
CA ALA A 379 13.67 -9.73 13.13
C ALA A 379 13.07 -8.60 12.29
N LEU A 380 11.75 -8.62 12.12
CA LEU A 380 11.04 -7.58 11.35
C LEU A 380 11.21 -6.20 11.99
N ALA A 381 11.14 -6.09 13.31
CA ALA A 381 11.40 -4.85 14.04
C ALA A 381 12.86 -4.38 13.93
N SER A 382 13.82 -5.28 13.75
CA SER A 382 15.25 -4.95 13.60
C SER A 382 15.61 -4.52 12.16
N ILE A 383 14.78 -4.78 11.18
CA ILE A 383 14.98 -4.34 9.80
C ILE A 383 14.57 -2.86 9.71
N THR A 384 15.53 -1.97 9.91
CA THR A 384 15.30 -0.53 9.84
C THR A 384 15.44 0.05 8.45
N SER A 385 15.94 -0.74 7.49
CA SER A 385 16.26 -0.29 6.14
C SER A 385 16.33 -1.43 5.15
N GLN A 386 15.73 -1.26 3.96
CA GLN A 386 15.86 -2.20 2.83
C GLN A 386 15.49 -1.54 1.50
N ASN A 387 15.88 -2.17 0.38
CA ASN A 387 15.46 -1.75 -0.94
C ASN A 387 14.02 -2.18 -1.23
N GLY A 388 13.19 -1.25 -1.65
CA GLY A 388 11.85 -1.47 -2.19
C GLY A 388 11.82 -1.33 -3.71
N LEU A 389 10.63 -1.44 -4.30
CA LEU A 389 10.43 -1.38 -5.75
C LEU A 389 10.80 -0.02 -6.36
N ILE A 390 10.53 1.08 -5.66
CA ILE A 390 10.78 2.44 -6.19
C ILE A 390 11.81 3.22 -5.38
N GLY A 391 12.64 2.53 -4.61
CA GLY A 391 13.71 3.13 -3.83
C GLY A 391 13.80 2.56 -2.42
N HIS A 392 14.49 3.26 -1.55
CA HIS A 392 14.88 2.77 -0.25
C HIS A 392 13.76 2.96 0.79
N LEU A 393 13.39 1.86 1.43
CA LEU A 393 12.43 1.86 2.54
C LEU A 393 13.18 1.93 3.87
N THR A 394 12.76 2.82 4.75
CA THR A 394 13.21 2.84 6.14
C THR A 394 12.06 2.49 7.09
N ARG A 395 12.39 1.99 8.26
CA ARG A 395 11.41 1.60 9.27
C ARG A 395 11.86 2.03 10.65
N ASP A 396 10.94 2.57 11.43
CA ASP A 396 11.12 2.77 12.86
C ASP A 396 10.92 1.41 13.58
N GLY A 397 12.00 0.82 14.05
CA GLY A 397 11.96 -0.48 14.73
C GLY A 397 11.17 -0.48 16.04
N SER A 398 10.97 0.70 16.67
CA SER A 398 10.22 0.83 17.92
C SER A 398 8.70 0.87 17.71
N THR A 399 8.24 1.36 16.56
CA THR A 399 6.82 1.59 16.27
C THR A 399 6.28 0.76 15.11
N GLY A 400 7.13 0.07 14.34
CA GLY A 400 6.74 -0.65 13.13
C GLY A 400 6.28 0.26 11.97
N GLU A 401 6.36 1.58 12.13
CA GLU A 401 6.03 2.53 11.06
C GLU A 401 7.12 2.56 10.00
N ALA A 402 6.71 2.59 8.74
CA ALA A 402 7.61 2.67 7.60
C ALA A 402 7.60 4.08 7.00
N SER A 403 8.75 4.45 6.41
CA SER A 403 8.86 5.55 5.45
C SER A 403 9.42 4.96 4.17
N LYS A 404 8.74 5.21 3.06
CA LYS A 404 9.18 4.71 1.75
C LYS A 404 9.00 5.80 0.69
N PRO A 405 9.74 5.71 -0.42
CA PRO A 405 9.61 6.63 -1.54
C PRO A 405 8.19 6.67 -2.10
N TYR A 406 7.87 7.78 -2.72
CA TYR A 406 6.61 8.03 -3.40
C TYR A 406 6.83 8.94 -4.60
N VAL A 407 5.88 8.96 -5.51
CA VAL A 407 5.87 9.80 -6.70
C VAL A 407 4.51 10.47 -6.85
N TYR A 408 4.43 11.49 -7.70
CA TYR A 408 3.15 12.06 -8.11
C TYR A 408 2.82 11.58 -9.51
N VAL A 409 1.65 10.97 -9.63
CA VAL A 409 1.13 10.50 -10.90
C VAL A 409 -0.06 11.36 -11.33
N GLN A 410 -0.20 11.53 -12.63
CA GLN A 410 -1.33 12.24 -13.24
C GLN A 410 -1.98 11.35 -14.30
N VAL A 411 -3.29 11.45 -14.44
CA VAL A 411 -3.97 10.83 -15.58
C VAL A 411 -3.73 11.71 -16.82
N VAL A 412 -3.01 11.17 -17.79
CA VAL A 412 -2.72 11.80 -19.07
C VAL A 412 -3.11 10.85 -20.20
N ASN A 413 -4.03 11.27 -21.06
CA ASN A 413 -4.58 10.44 -22.14
C ASN A 413 -5.08 9.06 -21.64
N GLY A 414 -5.74 9.05 -20.48
CA GLY A 414 -6.31 7.85 -19.87
C GLY A 414 -5.30 6.88 -19.27
N LYS A 415 -4.06 7.30 -19.02
CA LYS A 415 -2.99 6.49 -18.39
C LYS A 415 -2.38 7.22 -17.22
N TRP A 416 -1.83 6.47 -16.25
CA TRP A 416 -1.00 7.05 -15.22
C TRP A 416 0.38 7.40 -15.76
N GLU A 417 0.78 8.65 -15.64
CA GLU A 417 2.12 9.15 -15.93
C GLU A 417 2.73 9.77 -14.68
N VAL A 418 4.02 9.54 -14.45
CA VAL A 418 4.75 10.19 -13.36
C VAL A 418 5.06 11.63 -13.78
N VAL A 419 4.55 12.60 -13.02
CA VAL A 419 4.73 14.03 -13.26
C VAL A 419 5.77 14.66 -12.34
N HIS A 420 6.08 14.00 -11.24
CA HIS A 420 7.13 14.41 -10.32
C HIS A 420 7.59 13.25 -9.43
N ASP A 421 8.90 13.15 -9.27
CA ASP A 421 9.57 12.25 -8.33
C ASP A 421 10.32 13.11 -7.31
N PRO A 422 9.87 13.18 -6.04
CA PRO A 422 10.53 13.98 -5.01
C PRO A 422 11.93 13.50 -4.64
N SER A 423 12.32 12.29 -5.08
CA SER A 423 13.65 11.72 -4.81
C SER A 423 14.67 11.99 -5.93
N SER A 424 14.22 12.57 -7.05
CA SER A 424 15.06 12.87 -8.23
C SER A 424 15.68 14.27 -8.21
#